data_a0eb2971de6235222eed9bd55412a78b
#
_entry.id   a0eb2971de6235222eed9bd55412a78b
#
_cell.length_a   1.000
_cell.length_b   1.000
_cell.length_c   1.000
_cell.angle_alpha   90.00
_cell.angle_beta   90.00
_cell.angle_gamma   90.00
#
_symmetry.space_group_name_H-M   'P 1'
#
loop_
_entity.id
_entity.type
_entity.pdbx_description
1 polymer ?
#
loop_
_entity_poly.entity_id
_entity_poly.type
_entity_poly.pdbx_seq_one_letter_code
_entity_poly.pdbx_strand_id
1 'polypeptide(L)'
;MITPFHHTPRLPFAPTPIGNPSLTLPPRPQQTMTGKSSHKAPDLPRGLNFYADYSGCGHWRMIWPELLLNCYGKANIQGGTVMIGDKNFYQGVKTVRIQRQATESQANYIKWLSQLSKELNFKIIYEIDDIIFKEDIPHYNKFRFAFEDPKIRQTSMEIMQLCDEITVTNKFMQNYYIEKTGNKNVTVVPNFIPKLWMDRYFDLAKVKDNYQRNKKRPRVVYCGSGAHFDIENRIKQKDDFYHINDVIRKTVDKFQWVFVGGFPLTLRDLIQQKKIEYHEWTNLVDYPEYINRMNPTVFYAPLEDSNFNKAKSDLKFIEGCALGIPTICQDLCTYSTAFHKFKTGDDLVSKIEYLTNDYKKYTKEVKRARDYMKSRWMEDNINFYTELYSFPYGDPKRKNLNRLNGIS
;
A
#
# COMPACT_ATOMS: atom_id res chain seq x y z
N MET A 1 20.33 -14.04 -36.09
CA MET A 1 19.12 -14.83 -35.74
C MET A 1 19.26 -15.24 -34.31
N ILE A 2 18.61 -14.55 -33.40
CA ILE A 2 18.55 -14.88 -31.97
C ILE A 2 17.07 -14.93 -31.63
N THR A 3 16.61 -16.13 -31.32
CA THR A 3 15.22 -16.43 -30.92
C THR A 3 14.91 -15.83 -29.54
N PRO A 4 13.71 -15.27 -29.34
CA PRO A 4 13.33 -14.75 -28.02
C PRO A 4 12.91 -15.90 -27.10
N PHE A 5 13.53 -15.99 -25.94
CA PHE A 5 13.13 -16.86 -24.85
C PHE A 5 11.81 -16.37 -24.23
N HIS A 6 10.74 -17.08 -24.51
CA HIS A 6 9.52 -17.04 -23.72
C HIS A 6 9.75 -17.82 -22.42
N HIS A 7 10.00 -17.12 -21.32
CA HIS A 7 9.84 -17.69 -19.98
C HIS A 7 8.51 -17.24 -19.38
N THR A 8 7.49 -18.07 -19.54
CA THR A 8 6.35 -18.10 -18.62
C THR A 8 6.82 -18.70 -17.30
N PRO A 9 6.64 -18.06 -16.14
CA PRO A 9 6.93 -18.71 -14.88
C PRO A 9 5.93 -19.84 -14.67
N ARG A 10 6.40 -21.08 -14.71
CA ARG A 10 5.65 -22.24 -14.22
C ARG A 10 5.54 -22.11 -12.71
N LEU A 11 4.31 -22.10 -12.20
CA LEU A 11 4.04 -22.31 -10.79
C LEU A 11 4.54 -23.73 -10.41
N PRO A 12 5.43 -23.88 -9.42
CA PRO A 12 5.76 -25.19 -8.89
C PRO A 12 4.69 -25.61 -7.89
N PHE A 13 4.39 -26.93 -7.92
CA PHE A 13 3.56 -27.70 -7.01
C PHE A 13 2.07 -27.84 -7.37
N ALA A 14 1.83 -28.84 -8.23
CA ALA A 14 0.65 -29.66 -8.05
C ALA A 14 0.88 -30.56 -6.81
N PRO A 15 -0.05 -30.61 -5.84
CA PRO A 15 0.09 -31.54 -4.72
C PRO A 15 -0.10 -32.95 -5.21
N THR A 16 0.89 -33.83 -4.97
CA THR A 16 0.74 -35.27 -5.04
C THR A 16 -0.36 -35.71 -4.08
N PRO A 17 -1.28 -36.58 -4.46
CA PRO A 17 -2.27 -37.12 -3.55
C PRO A 17 -1.58 -38.00 -2.51
N ILE A 18 -1.47 -37.47 -1.29
CA ILE A 18 -1.08 -38.27 -0.12
C ILE A 18 -2.33 -39.05 0.27
N GLY A 19 -2.20 -40.38 0.25
CA GLY A 19 -3.24 -41.31 0.66
C GLY A 19 -3.75 -40.97 2.07
N ASN A 20 -5.06 -40.95 2.20
CA ASN A 20 -5.79 -40.75 3.45
C ASN A 20 -5.37 -41.75 4.53
N PRO A 21 -4.75 -41.36 5.64
CA PRO A 21 -4.94 -42.09 6.87
C PRO A 21 -6.27 -41.63 7.48
N SER A 22 -7.17 -42.59 7.66
CA SER A 22 -8.44 -42.39 8.38
C SER A 22 -8.15 -41.97 9.82
N LEU A 23 -8.06 -40.66 10.03
CA LEU A 23 -8.11 -40.05 11.37
C LEU A 23 -9.58 -40.01 11.81
N THR A 24 -10.01 -41.03 12.54
CA THR A 24 -11.22 -41.04 13.33
C THR A 24 -11.00 -39.97 14.45
N LEU A 25 -11.54 -38.78 14.27
CA LEU A 25 -11.63 -37.82 15.33
C LEU A 25 -12.52 -38.37 16.46
N PRO A 26 -12.11 -38.22 17.74
CA PRO A 26 -12.97 -38.60 18.84
C PRO A 26 -14.27 -37.79 18.79
N PRO A 27 -15.43 -38.39 19.20
CA PRO A 27 -16.70 -37.70 19.16
C PRO A 27 -16.60 -36.41 20.01
N ARG A 28 -16.97 -35.27 19.43
CA ARG A 28 -17.09 -34.01 20.16
C ARG A 28 -18.05 -34.21 21.32
N PRO A 29 -17.71 -33.79 22.56
CA PRO A 29 -18.65 -33.77 23.65
C PRO A 29 -19.84 -32.90 23.20
N GLN A 30 -21.04 -33.44 23.21
CA GLN A 30 -22.28 -32.69 23.05
C GLN A 30 -22.42 -31.79 24.27
N GLN A 31 -21.97 -30.52 24.16
CA GLN A 31 -22.38 -29.50 25.08
C GLN A 31 -23.86 -29.19 24.82
N THR A 32 -24.73 -29.70 25.64
CA THR A 32 -26.11 -29.26 25.73
C THR A 32 -26.08 -27.81 26.23
N MET A 33 -26.11 -26.85 25.32
CA MET A 33 -26.31 -25.44 25.64
C MET A 33 -27.79 -25.23 25.99
N THR A 34 -28.17 -25.50 27.22
CA THR A 34 -29.39 -25.03 27.86
C THR A 34 -29.12 -23.63 28.43
N GLY A 35 -29.15 -22.65 27.58
CA GLY A 35 -29.10 -21.26 27.98
C GLY A 35 -29.66 -20.43 26.81
N LYS A 36 -30.92 -20.02 26.93
CA LYS A 36 -31.47 -18.97 26.05
C LYS A 36 -30.74 -17.66 26.34
N SER A 37 -29.53 -17.48 25.77
CA SER A 37 -28.94 -16.17 25.66
C SER A 37 -29.68 -15.40 24.58
N SER A 38 -30.59 -14.52 24.99
CA SER A 38 -31.31 -13.60 24.12
C SER A 38 -30.47 -12.40 23.68
N HIS A 39 -29.14 -12.52 23.66
CA HIS A 39 -28.30 -11.51 23.06
C HIS A 39 -28.36 -11.70 21.55
N LYS A 40 -29.27 -10.92 20.88
CA LYS A 40 -29.16 -10.69 19.43
C LYS A 40 -27.71 -10.28 19.17
N ALA A 41 -27.00 -11.05 18.33
CA ALA A 41 -25.72 -10.61 17.83
C ALA A 41 -25.87 -9.19 17.25
N PRO A 42 -24.95 -8.27 17.51
CA PRO A 42 -25.06 -6.90 16.98
C PRO A 42 -25.22 -6.99 15.46
N ASP A 43 -26.17 -6.20 14.94
CA ASP A 43 -26.42 -6.11 13.49
C ASP A 43 -25.25 -5.37 12.84
N LEU A 44 -24.21 -6.13 12.50
CA LEU A 44 -22.98 -5.61 11.91
C LEU A 44 -23.22 -5.21 10.45
N PRO A 45 -22.69 -4.08 9.97
CA PRO A 45 -22.80 -3.69 8.58
C PRO A 45 -22.18 -4.77 7.68
N ARG A 46 -22.97 -5.30 6.74
CA ARG A 46 -22.50 -6.28 5.76
C ARG A 46 -21.88 -5.56 4.57
N GLY A 47 -20.64 -5.93 4.21
CA GLY A 47 -19.90 -5.37 3.09
C GLY A 47 -19.40 -6.43 2.13
N LEU A 48 -19.18 -6.02 0.87
CA LEU A 48 -18.51 -6.84 -0.15
C LEU A 48 -17.33 -6.07 -0.71
N ASN A 49 -16.20 -6.76 -0.90
CA ASN A 49 -14.98 -6.21 -1.48
C ASN A 49 -14.59 -6.99 -2.73
N PHE A 50 -14.44 -6.29 -3.85
CA PHE A 50 -13.89 -6.86 -5.08
C PHE A 50 -12.47 -6.31 -5.30
N TYR A 51 -11.46 -7.11 -5.00
CA TYR A 51 -10.06 -6.74 -5.10
C TYR A 51 -9.60 -6.68 -6.55
N ALA A 52 -8.66 -5.78 -6.87
CA ALA A 52 -7.97 -5.81 -8.14
C ALA A 52 -6.93 -6.94 -8.18
N ASP A 53 -6.29 -7.21 -7.04
CA ASP A 53 -5.20 -8.17 -6.92
C ASP A 53 -4.99 -8.62 -5.47
N TYR A 54 -4.16 -9.63 -5.28
CA TYR A 54 -3.64 -10.09 -3.98
C TYR A 54 -2.21 -9.58 -3.72
N SER A 55 -1.78 -8.53 -4.40
CA SER A 55 -0.49 -7.87 -4.18
C SER A 55 -0.57 -6.74 -3.15
N GLY A 56 0.42 -5.87 -3.12
CA GLY A 56 0.49 -4.77 -2.16
C GLY A 56 -0.76 -3.90 -2.15
N CYS A 57 -1.24 -3.45 -3.32
CA CYS A 57 -2.41 -2.57 -3.39
C CYS A 57 -3.68 -3.22 -2.84
N GLY A 58 -3.93 -4.49 -3.20
CA GLY A 58 -5.06 -5.26 -2.66
C GLY A 58 -4.99 -5.37 -1.14
N HIS A 59 -3.81 -5.69 -0.59
CA HIS A 59 -3.64 -5.82 0.86
C HIS A 59 -3.83 -4.49 1.60
N TRP A 60 -3.13 -3.43 1.17
CA TRP A 60 -3.19 -2.14 1.86
C TRP A 60 -4.57 -1.50 1.86
N ARG A 61 -5.28 -1.66 0.75
CA ARG A 61 -6.51 -0.92 0.53
C ARG A 61 -7.78 -1.70 0.87
N MET A 62 -7.74 -3.03 0.75
CA MET A 62 -8.92 -3.88 0.83
C MET A 62 -8.79 -4.98 1.88
N ILE A 63 -7.76 -5.84 1.77
CA ILE A 63 -7.66 -7.10 2.53
C ILE A 63 -7.37 -6.84 4.02
N TRP A 64 -6.36 -6.00 4.35
CA TRP A 64 -6.06 -5.69 5.74
C TRP A 64 -7.23 -5.00 6.47
N PRO A 65 -7.86 -3.95 5.90
CA PRO A 65 -9.05 -3.35 6.51
C PRO A 65 -10.19 -4.35 6.73
N GLU A 66 -10.45 -5.22 5.75
CA GLU A 66 -11.47 -6.26 5.85
C GLU A 66 -11.18 -7.24 6.99
N LEU A 67 -9.98 -7.81 7.02
CA LEU A 67 -9.57 -8.75 8.06
C LEU A 67 -9.73 -8.15 9.46
N LEU A 68 -9.28 -6.90 9.64
CA LEU A 68 -9.37 -6.25 10.95
C LEU A 68 -10.81 -5.93 11.34
N LEU A 69 -11.63 -5.41 10.41
CA LEU A 69 -13.05 -5.15 10.70
C LEU A 69 -13.78 -6.43 11.11
N ASN A 70 -13.52 -7.55 10.42
CA ASN A 70 -14.11 -8.84 10.75
C ASN A 70 -13.57 -9.37 12.10
N CYS A 71 -12.26 -9.33 12.32
CA CYS A 71 -11.63 -9.81 13.57
C CYS A 71 -12.09 -9.04 14.80
N TYR A 72 -12.29 -7.73 14.66
CA TYR A 72 -12.73 -6.87 15.77
C TYR A 72 -14.26 -6.76 15.88
N GLY A 73 -15.04 -7.51 15.08
CA GLY A 73 -16.50 -7.50 15.11
C GLY A 73 -17.10 -6.12 14.82
N LYS A 74 -16.50 -5.37 13.88
CA LYS A 74 -16.97 -4.04 13.48
C LYS A 74 -17.80 -4.05 12.21
N ALA A 75 -17.62 -5.06 11.36
CA ALA A 75 -18.37 -5.30 10.16
C ALA A 75 -18.35 -6.80 9.82
N ASN A 76 -19.19 -7.23 8.90
CA ASN A 76 -19.15 -8.55 8.27
C ASN A 76 -18.85 -8.34 6.78
N ILE A 77 -17.59 -8.46 6.39
CA ILE A 77 -17.14 -8.18 5.03
C ILE A 77 -16.67 -9.47 4.38
N GLN A 78 -17.10 -9.69 3.16
CA GLN A 78 -16.65 -10.79 2.31
C GLN A 78 -15.91 -10.21 1.11
N GLY A 79 -14.68 -10.66 0.87
CA GLY A 79 -13.85 -10.16 -0.21
C GLY A 79 -13.32 -11.23 -1.14
N GLY A 80 -13.00 -10.81 -2.37
CA GLY A 80 -12.42 -11.65 -3.41
C GLY A 80 -12.18 -10.89 -4.70
N THR A 81 -11.66 -11.61 -5.71
CA THR A 81 -11.40 -11.03 -7.05
C THR A 81 -12.51 -11.34 -8.05
N VAL A 82 -13.46 -12.21 -7.68
CA VAL A 82 -14.55 -12.65 -8.56
C VAL A 82 -15.81 -11.85 -8.27
N MET A 83 -16.34 -11.18 -9.29
CA MET A 83 -17.61 -10.47 -9.24
C MET A 83 -18.78 -11.45 -9.36
N ILE A 84 -19.75 -11.33 -8.46
CA ILE A 84 -20.85 -12.29 -8.32
C ILE A 84 -22.14 -11.73 -8.96
N GLY A 85 -22.65 -12.40 -9.99
CA GLY A 85 -23.86 -11.99 -10.74
C GLY A 85 -25.19 -12.46 -10.14
N ASP A 86 -25.21 -13.03 -8.94
CA ASP A 86 -26.44 -13.44 -8.27
C ASP A 86 -27.00 -12.32 -7.37
N LYS A 87 -28.17 -11.81 -7.71
CA LYS A 87 -28.89 -10.77 -6.95
C LYS A 87 -29.08 -11.15 -5.47
N ASN A 88 -29.34 -12.40 -5.17
CA ASN A 88 -29.60 -12.85 -3.80
C ASN A 88 -28.37 -12.69 -2.90
N PHE A 89 -27.17 -12.74 -3.48
CA PHE A 89 -25.93 -12.53 -2.76
C PHE A 89 -25.82 -11.12 -2.14
N TYR A 90 -26.54 -10.14 -2.70
CA TYR A 90 -26.51 -8.74 -2.26
C TYR A 90 -27.57 -8.38 -1.22
N GLN A 91 -28.43 -9.30 -0.82
CA GLN A 91 -29.44 -9.06 0.21
C GLN A 91 -28.79 -8.66 1.54
N GLY A 92 -29.22 -7.54 2.11
CA GLY A 92 -28.68 -7.01 3.38
C GLY A 92 -27.28 -6.39 3.31
N VAL A 93 -26.66 -6.34 2.12
CA VAL A 93 -25.39 -5.60 1.91
C VAL A 93 -25.65 -4.11 2.11
N LYS A 94 -24.72 -3.41 2.77
CA LYS A 94 -24.72 -1.96 2.96
C LYS A 94 -23.73 -1.24 2.04
N THR A 95 -22.61 -1.91 1.75
CA THR A 95 -21.52 -1.31 0.95
C THR A 95 -20.86 -2.36 0.08
N VAL A 96 -20.67 -2.03 -1.18
CA VAL A 96 -19.82 -2.77 -2.11
C VAL A 96 -18.62 -1.90 -2.45
N ARG A 97 -17.40 -2.37 -2.21
CA ARG A 97 -16.17 -1.71 -2.64
C ARG A 97 -15.55 -2.45 -3.80
N ILE A 98 -15.19 -1.73 -4.84
CA ILE A 98 -14.55 -2.25 -6.05
C ILE A 98 -13.22 -1.55 -6.26
N GLN A 99 -12.15 -2.30 -6.49
CA GLN A 99 -10.81 -1.74 -6.62
C GLN A 99 -10.32 -1.77 -8.06
N ARG A 100 -9.97 -0.59 -8.63
CA ARG A 100 -9.26 -0.44 -9.92
C ARG A 100 -9.89 -1.16 -11.11
N GLN A 101 -11.21 -1.35 -11.11
CA GLN A 101 -11.88 -1.98 -12.24
C GLN A 101 -11.84 -1.04 -13.46
N ALA A 102 -11.48 -1.57 -14.65
CA ALA A 102 -11.18 -0.74 -15.82
C ALA A 102 -11.54 -1.39 -17.16
N THR A 103 -12.05 -2.63 -17.18
CA THR A 103 -12.40 -3.32 -18.42
C THR A 103 -13.88 -3.14 -18.78
N GLU A 104 -14.22 -3.31 -20.05
CA GLU A 104 -15.59 -3.20 -20.55
C GLU A 104 -16.54 -4.19 -19.87
N SER A 105 -16.11 -5.43 -19.65
CA SER A 105 -16.90 -6.43 -18.93
C SER A 105 -17.18 -6.02 -17.49
N GLN A 106 -16.20 -5.41 -16.83
CA GLN A 106 -16.35 -4.86 -15.49
C GLN A 106 -17.29 -3.66 -15.48
N ALA A 107 -17.24 -2.78 -16.48
CA ALA A 107 -18.16 -1.65 -16.59
C ALA A 107 -19.62 -2.13 -16.76
N ASN A 108 -19.86 -3.14 -17.60
CA ASN A 108 -21.19 -3.72 -17.78
C ASN A 108 -21.71 -4.33 -16.48
N TYR A 109 -20.85 -5.03 -15.75
CA TYR A 109 -21.19 -5.55 -14.43
C TYR A 109 -21.54 -4.42 -13.44
N ILE A 110 -20.77 -3.35 -13.40
CA ILE A 110 -21.00 -2.23 -12.48
C ILE A 110 -22.26 -1.43 -12.87
N LYS A 111 -22.61 -1.34 -14.16
CA LYS A 111 -23.91 -0.80 -14.60
C LYS A 111 -25.07 -1.62 -14.00
N TRP A 112 -25.00 -2.94 -14.11
CA TRP A 112 -25.98 -3.82 -13.47
C TRP A 112 -25.98 -3.65 -11.94
N LEU A 113 -24.82 -3.60 -11.31
CA LEU A 113 -24.67 -3.41 -9.86
C LEU A 113 -25.24 -2.06 -9.39
N SER A 114 -25.08 -0.99 -10.18
CA SER A 114 -25.64 0.34 -9.91
C SER A 114 -27.20 0.37 -9.98
N GLN A 115 -27.80 -0.45 -10.83
CA GLN A 115 -29.25 -0.63 -10.83
C GLN A 115 -29.70 -1.41 -9.59
N LEU A 116 -29.01 -2.50 -9.29
CA LEU A 116 -29.29 -3.34 -8.13
C LEU A 116 -29.11 -2.59 -6.81
N SER A 117 -28.14 -1.68 -6.73
CA SER A 117 -27.87 -0.87 -5.53
C SER A 117 -29.04 0.03 -5.16
N LYS A 118 -29.76 0.56 -6.16
CA LYS A 118 -30.97 1.37 -5.94
C LYS A 118 -32.15 0.52 -5.44
N GLU A 119 -32.25 -0.72 -5.94
CA GLU A 119 -33.28 -1.64 -5.54
C GLU A 119 -33.10 -2.17 -4.11
N LEU A 120 -31.86 -2.54 -3.75
CA LEU A 120 -31.51 -3.16 -2.48
C LEU A 120 -30.96 -2.17 -1.43
N ASN A 121 -30.83 -0.89 -1.79
CA ASN A 121 -30.38 0.20 -0.92
C ASN A 121 -28.99 -0.03 -0.31
N PHE A 122 -27.98 -0.27 -1.16
CA PHE A 122 -26.57 -0.28 -0.79
C PHE A 122 -25.78 0.74 -1.61
N LYS A 123 -24.62 1.15 -1.11
CA LYS A 123 -23.71 2.06 -1.83
C LYS A 123 -22.58 1.31 -2.52
N ILE A 124 -22.08 1.89 -3.61
CA ILE A 124 -20.94 1.41 -4.36
C ILE A 124 -19.77 2.41 -4.19
N ILE A 125 -18.63 1.92 -3.73
CA ILE A 125 -17.40 2.71 -3.56
C ILE A 125 -16.35 2.21 -4.55
N TYR A 126 -15.80 3.12 -5.35
CA TYR A 126 -14.63 2.85 -6.16
C TYR A 126 -13.35 3.14 -5.37
N GLU A 127 -12.48 2.15 -5.22
CA GLU A 127 -11.22 2.30 -4.51
C GLU A 127 -10.07 2.44 -5.50
N ILE A 128 -9.24 3.48 -5.33
CA ILE A 128 -8.07 3.70 -6.16
C ILE A 128 -6.93 4.36 -5.39
N ASP A 129 -5.73 3.80 -5.52
CA ASP A 129 -4.54 4.22 -4.80
C ASP A 129 -3.40 4.73 -5.70
N ASP A 130 -3.65 4.83 -7.01
CA ASP A 130 -2.67 5.30 -7.99
C ASP A 130 -3.35 6.07 -9.15
N ILE A 131 -2.59 6.79 -9.95
CA ILE A 131 -3.08 7.35 -11.21
C ILE A 131 -3.07 6.26 -12.29
N ILE A 132 -4.22 6.11 -12.98
CA ILE A 132 -4.40 5.13 -14.06
C ILE A 132 -4.57 5.78 -15.43
N PHE A 133 -4.49 7.10 -15.54
CA PHE A 133 -4.56 7.81 -16.81
C PHE A 133 -3.16 7.94 -17.39
N LYS A 134 -2.96 7.34 -18.58
CA LYS A 134 -1.66 7.17 -19.24
C LYS A 134 -0.87 8.48 -19.37
N GLU A 135 -1.55 9.59 -19.62
CA GLU A 135 -0.92 10.90 -19.82
C GLU A 135 -0.12 11.37 -18.62
N ASP A 136 -0.54 11.00 -17.41
CA ASP A 136 0.10 11.40 -16.15
C ASP A 136 1.04 10.32 -15.59
N ILE A 137 1.10 9.11 -16.21
CA ILE A 137 2.01 8.04 -15.78
C ILE A 137 3.38 8.26 -16.44
N PRO A 138 4.48 8.36 -15.67
CA PRO A 138 5.81 8.55 -16.22
C PRO A 138 6.22 7.44 -17.20
N HIS A 139 6.95 7.80 -18.22
CA HIS A 139 7.39 6.83 -19.25
C HIS A 139 8.34 5.75 -18.69
N TYR A 140 9.12 6.06 -17.66
CA TYR A 140 9.99 5.07 -16.99
C TYR A 140 9.20 4.02 -16.22
N ASN A 141 7.93 4.26 -15.89
CA ASN A 141 7.12 3.31 -15.15
C ASN A 141 6.77 2.12 -16.05
N LYS A 142 7.31 0.95 -15.72
CA LYS A 142 7.10 -0.28 -16.50
C LYS A 142 5.63 -0.72 -16.62
N PHE A 143 4.74 -0.25 -15.74
CA PHE A 143 3.32 -0.59 -15.79
C PHE A 143 2.50 0.35 -16.68
N ARG A 144 3.12 1.40 -17.24
CA ARG A 144 2.43 2.36 -18.11
C ARG A 144 1.75 1.71 -19.31
N PHE A 145 2.36 0.63 -19.85
CA PHE A 145 1.80 -0.11 -20.98
C PHE A 145 0.40 -0.68 -20.71
N ALA A 146 0.10 -1.02 -19.44
CA ALA A 146 -1.22 -1.54 -19.06
C ALA A 146 -2.36 -0.52 -19.24
N PHE A 147 -2.02 0.76 -19.41
CA PHE A 147 -2.96 1.86 -19.60
C PHE A 147 -2.86 2.51 -20.99
N GLU A 148 -2.24 1.83 -21.95
CA GLU A 148 -2.06 2.37 -23.31
C GLU A 148 -3.34 2.37 -24.15
N ASP A 149 -4.27 1.44 -23.89
CA ASP A 149 -5.56 1.41 -24.56
C ASP A 149 -6.42 2.61 -24.13
N PRO A 150 -6.81 3.51 -25.06
CA PRO A 150 -7.68 4.65 -24.78
C PRO A 150 -9.01 4.25 -24.13
N LYS A 151 -9.51 3.05 -24.43
CA LYS A 151 -10.75 2.51 -23.85
C LYS A 151 -10.65 2.33 -22.33
N ILE A 152 -9.48 1.99 -21.81
CA ILE A 152 -9.28 1.84 -20.36
C ILE A 152 -9.61 3.13 -19.64
N ARG A 153 -9.13 4.28 -20.13
CA ARG A 153 -9.44 5.59 -19.56
C ARG A 153 -10.94 5.86 -19.56
N GLN A 154 -11.57 5.72 -20.73
CA GLN A 154 -13.01 5.97 -20.85
C GLN A 154 -13.81 5.06 -19.94
N THR A 155 -13.53 3.75 -19.96
CA THR A 155 -14.22 2.74 -19.15
C THR A 155 -14.03 3.01 -17.66
N SER A 156 -12.81 3.35 -17.22
CA SER A 156 -12.55 3.69 -15.81
C SER A 156 -13.34 4.92 -15.36
N MET A 157 -13.43 5.95 -16.22
CA MET A 157 -14.22 7.15 -15.91
C MET A 157 -15.71 6.82 -15.81
N GLU A 158 -16.25 6.01 -16.75
CA GLU A 158 -17.66 5.55 -16.70
C GLU A 158 -17.93 4.80 -15.40
N ILE A 159 -17.05 3.88 -15.00
CA ILE A 159 -17.19 3.13 -13.75
C ILE A 159 -17.19 4.07 -12.54
N MET A 160 -16.25 5.00 -12.48
CA MET A 160 -16.15 5.97 -11.36
C MET A 160 -17.38 6.87 -11.26
N GLN A 161 -18.01 7.23 -12.38
CA GLN A 161 -19.24 8.02 -12.42
C GLN A 161 -20.47 7.23 -11.99
N LEU A 162 -20.47 5.91 -12.14
CA LEU A 162 -21.53 5.01 -11.68
C LEU A 162 -21.47 4.72 -10.17
N CYS A 163 -20.35 5.03 -9.53
CA CYS A 163 -20.15 4.79 -8.11
C CYS A 163 -20.62 5.98 -7.26
N ASP A 164 -21.17 5.72 -6.09
CA ASP A 164 -21.63 6.73 -5.15
C ASP A 164 -20.47 7.53 -4.56
N GLU A 165 -19.32 6.90 -4.43
CA GLU A 165 -18.12 7.47 -3.79
C GLU A 165 -16.85 6.90 -4.41
N ILE A 166 -15.79 7.73 -4.46
CA ILE A 166 -14.43 7.30 -4.81
C ILE A 166 -13.56 7.43 -3.55
N THR A 167 -12.76 6.40 -3.22
CA THR A 167 -11.79 6.48 -2.13
C THR A 167 -10.36 6.51 -2.69
N VAL A 168 -9.54 7.42 -2.14
CA VAL A 168 -8.17 7.70 -2.58
C VAL A 168 -7.22 7.84 -1.40
N THR A 169 -5.90 7.85 -1.64
CA THR A 169 -4.90 7.82 -0.55
C THR A 169 -4.57 9.18 0.06
N ASN A 170 -4.68 10.27 -0.71
CA ASN A 170 -4.25 11.61 -0.28
C ASN A 170 -5.06 12.74 -0.92
N LYS A 171 -4.83 13.96 -0.45
CA LYS A 171 -5.53 15.16 -0.92
C LYS A 171 -5.25 15.51 -2.38
N PHE A 172 -4.03 15.25 -2.87
CA PHE A 172 -3.70 15.47 -4.27
C PHE A 172 -4.58 14.59 -5.17
N MET A 173 -4.66 13.28 -4.87
CA MET A 173 -5.53 12.36 -5.60
C MET A 173 -7.01 12.75 -5.51
N GLN A 174 -7.46 13.23 -4.35
CA GLN A 174 -8.84 13.70 -4.20
C GLN A 174 -9.15 14.79 -5.24
N ASN A 175 -8.34 15.83 -5.28
CA ASN A 175 -8.52 16.92 -6.24
C ASN A 175 -8.41 16.45 -7.69
N TYR A 176 -7.42 15.59 -7.96
CA TYR A 176 -7.17 15.01 -9.27
C TYR A 176 -8.39 14.23 -9.79
N TYR A 177 -8.97 13.33 -8.97
CA TYR A 177 -10.10 12.52 -9.40
C TYR A 177 -11.41 13.32 -9.45
N ILE A 178 -11.61 14.33 -8.61
CA ILE A 178 -12.73 15.27 -8.74
C ILE A 178 -12.66 15.98 -10.11
N GLU A 179 -11.49 16.49 -10.47
CA GLU A 179 -11.28 17.17 -11.75
C GLU A 179 -11.49 16.25 -12.95
N LYS A 180 -10.87 15.07 -12.93
CA LYS A 180 -10.89 14.13 -14.06
C LYS A 180 -12.24 13.46 -14.28
N THR A 181 -12.96 13.14 -13.22
CA THR A 181 -14.22 12.36 -13.30
C THR A 181 -15.49 13.19 -13.18
N GLY A 182 -15.39 14.40 -12.63
CA GLY A 182 -16.55 15.21 -12.25
C GLY A 182 -17.31 14.70 -11.01
N ASN A 183 -16.94 13.55 -10.46
CA ASN A 183 -17.53 13.04 -9.22
C ASN A 183 -16.98 13.82 -8.03
N LYS A 184 -17.85 14.54 -7.33
CA LYS A 184 -17.47 15.36 -6.16
C LYS A 184 -17.34 14.55 -4.86
N ASN A 185 -17.84 13.31 -4.86
CA ASN A 185 -17.85 12.42 -3.71
C ASN A 185 -16.54 11.63 -3.64
N VAL A 186 -15.43 12.30 -3.41
CA VAL A 186 -14.10 11.67 -3.29
C VAL A 186 -13.61 11.82 -1.86
N THR A 187 -13.38 10.67 -1.20
CA THR A 187 -12.94 10.59 0.20
C THR A 187 -11.48 10.20 0.30
N VAL A 188 -10.70 10.94 1.08
CA VAL A 188 -9.33 10.54 1.42
C VAL A 188 -9.36 9.45 2.48
N VAL A 189 -8.77 8.30 2.16
CA VAL A 189 -8.54 7.17 3.06
C VAL A 189 -7.04 6.90 3.06
N PRO A 190 -6.27 7.47 4.01
CA PRO A 190 -4.82 7.26 4.06
C PRO A 190 -4.48 5.78 4.26
N ASN A 191 -3.25 5.40 3.94
CA ASN A 191 -2.78 4.08 4.33
C ASN A 191 -2.49 4.04 5.83
N PHE A 192 -2.91 2.93 6.45
CA PHE A 192 -2.59 2.58 7.83
C PHE A 192 -1.85 1.24 7.82
N ILE A 193 -1.00 1.02 8.81
CA ILE A 193 -0.24 -0.23 8.95
C ILE A 193 -0.93 -1.12 9.97
N PRO A 194 -1.21 -2.40 9.64
CA PRO A 194 -1.66 -3.37 10.65
C PRO A 194 -0.61 -3.53 11.74
N LYS A 195 -0.98 -3.22 12.98
CA LYS A 195 -0.08 -3.31 14.12
C LYS A 195 0.42 -4.74 14.32
N LEU A 196 -0.52 -5.71 14.27
CA LEU A 196 -0.20 -7.13 14.43
C LEU A 196 0.79 -7.66 13.37
N TRP A 197 0.85 -7.01 12.18
CA TRP A 197 1.74 -7.45 11.10
C TRP A 197 3.16 -6.87 11.26
N MET A 198 3.32 -5.61 11.69
CA MET A 198 4.61 -4.92 11.63
C MET A 198 5.19 -4.57 13.01
N ASP A 199 4.36 -4.29 14.03
CA ASP A 199 4.81 -3.82 15.34
C ASP A 199 5.72 -4.83 16.06
N ARG A 200 5.46 -6.11 15.90
CA ARG A 200 6.25 -7.21 16.49
C ARG A 200 7.72 -7.24 16.05
N TYR A 201 8.05 -6.60 14.96
CA TYR A 201 9.42 -6.52 14.44
C TYR A 201 10.20 -5.31 14.96
N PHE A 202 9.54 -4.40 15.67
CA PHE A 202 10.22 -3.32 16.35
C PHE A 202 10.87 -3.82 17.64
N ASP A 203 12.19 -3.64 17.70
CA ASP A 203 12.97 -3.89 18.91
C ASP A 203 13.97 -2.75 19.10
N LEU A 204 13.79 -1.99 20.19
CA LEU A 204 14.64 -0.85 20.48
C LEU A 204 16.10 -1.26 20.74
N ALA A 205 16.35 -2.44 21.35
CA ALA A 205 17.69 -2.95 21.56
C ALA A 205 18.37 -3.25 20.21
N LYS A 206 17.65 -3.91 19.31
CA LYS A 206 18.12 -4.18 17.95
C LYS A 206 18.40 -2.89 17.16
N VAL A 207 17.54 -1.90 17.28
CA VAL A 207 17.76 -0.58 16.62
C VAL A 207 19.05 0.06 17.13
N LYS A 208 19.32 -0.01 18.44
CA LYS A 208 20.55 0.47 19.06
C LYS A 208 21.76 -0.30 18.55
N ASP A 209 21.70 -1.61 18.53
CA ASP A 209 22.78 -2.48 18.06
C ASP A 209 23.10 -2.20 16.58
N ASN A 210 22.07 -2.04 15.74
CA ASN A 210 22.24 -1.69 14.33
C ASN A 210 22.94 -0.34 14.17
N TYR A 211 22.55 0.67 14.95
CA TYR A 211 23.25 1.96 14.95
C TYR A 211 24.73 1.82 15.31
N GLN A 212 25.07 1.11 16.39
CA GLN A 212 26.43 0.92 16.84
C GLN A 212 27.27 0.12 15.84
N ARG A 213 26.72 -0.97 15.32
CA ARG A 213 27.36 -1.83 14.34
C ARG A 213 27.66 -1.08 13.05
N ASN A 214 26.72 -0.25 12.59
CA ASN A 214 26.79 0.47 11.34
C ASN A 214 27.40 1.88 11.48
N LYS A 215 27.89 2.25 12.68
CA LYS A 215 28.36 3.61 12.97
C LYS A 215 29.41 4.13 11.98
N LYS A 216 30.34 3.29 11.56
CA LYS A 216 31.42 3.67 10.62
C LYS A 216 30.92 3.79 9.18
N ARG A 217 29.92 3.00 8.79
CA ARG A 217 29.32 2.97 7.45
C ARG A 217 27.82 2.73 7.57
N PRO A 218 27.02 3.78 7.80
CA PRO A 218 25.58 3.66 7.97
C PRO A 218 24.90 2.93 6.80
N ARG A 219 23.96 2.03 7.12
CA ARG A 219 23.18 1.31 6.12
C ARG A 219 21.95 2.12 5.73
N VAL A 220 21.96 2.59 4.48
CA VAL A 220 20.93 3.46 3.89
C VAL A 220 20.10 2.61 2.95
N VAL A 221 18.88 2.28 3.33
CA VAL A 221 18.04 1.26 2.68
C VAL A 221 16.90 1.89 1.90
N TYR A 222 16.76 1.45 0.65
CA TYR A 222 15.59 1.71 -0.20
C TYR A 222 14.82 0.41 -0.43
N CYS A 223 13.49 0.49 -0.33
CA CYS A 223 12.59 -0.60 -0.67
C CYS A 223 11.58 -0.14 -1.72
N GLY A 224 11.53 -0.79 -2.87
CA GLY A 224 10.59 -0.41 -3.91
C GLY A 224 10.65 -1.30 -5.15
N SER A 225 9.52 -1.34 -5.86
CA SER A 225 9.39 -2.11 -7.09
C SER A 225 10.05 -1.41 -8.29
N GLY A 226 10.19 -2.14 -9.40
CA GLY A 226 10.69 -1.58 -10.66
C GLY A 226 9.80 -0.51 -11.32
N ALA A 227 8.71 -0.08 -10.67
CA ALA A 227 7.89 1.05 -11.13
C ALA A 227 8.56 2.42 -10.94
N HIS A 228 9.63 2.47 -10.15
CA HIS A 228 10.35 3.69 -9.78
C HIS A 228 11.61 3.96 -10.62
N PHE A 229 11.94 3.06 -11.53
CA PHE A 229 13.19 3.11 -12.29
C PHE A 229 12.95 2.90 -13.77
N ASP A 230 13.81 3.48 -14.60
CA ASP A 230 13.97 3.09 -16.01
C ASP A 230 14.77 1.78 -16.10
N ILE A 231 14.08 0.64 -15.94
CA ILE A 231 14.71 -0.69 -15.91
C ILE A 231 15.19 -1.16 -17.31
N GLU A 232 14.77 -0.49 -18.38
CA GLU A 232 15.09 -0.91 -19.74
C GLU A 232 16.03 0.06 -20.45
N ASN A 233 16.35 1.19 -19.81
CA ASN A 233 17.15 2.28 -20.36
C ASN A 233 16.67 2.73 -21.76
N ARG A 234 15.36 2.53 -22.03
CA ARG A 234 14.78 2.79 -23.34
C ARG A 234 14.60 4.27 -23.63
N ILE A 235 14.50 5.08 -22.58
CA ILE A 235 13.98 6.44 -22.73
C ILE A 235 14.92 7.50 -22.18
N LYS A 236 15.98 7.15 -21.47
CA LYS A 236 16.90 8.11 -20.81
C LYS A 236 16.16 9.19 -20.00
N GLN A 237 15.02 8.82 -19.41
CA GLN A 237 14.20 9.77 -18.67
C GLN A 237 14.64 9.86 -17.22
N LYS A 238 14.34 11.01 -16.63
CA LYS A 238 14.49 11.25 -15.20
C LYS A 238 13.54 10.34 -14.45
N ASP A 239 14.04 9.24 -13.90
CA ASP A 239 13.35 8.40 -12.94
C ASP A 239 13.45 8.96 -11.51
N ASP A 240 12.87 8.27 -10.55
CA ASP A 240 12.86 8.71 -9.14
C ASP A 240 14.26 8.86 -8.54
N PHE A 241 15.29 8.31 -9.16
CA PHE A 241 16.68 8.35 -8.71
C PHE A 241 17.58 9.29 -9.50
N TYR A 242 17.11 9.85 -10.58
CA TYR A 242 17.91 10.64 -11.50
C TYR A 242 18.76 11.70 -10.80
N HIS A 243 18.20 12.44 -9.86
CA HIS A 243 18.87 13.56 -9.17
C HIS A 243 19.74 13.14 -7.97
N ILE A 244 19.74 11.84 -7.60
CA ILE A 244 20.55 11.32 -6.49
C ILE A 244 21.56 10.24 -6.93
N ASN A 245 21.53 9.77 -8.17
CA ASN A 245 22.45 8.74 -8.67
C ASN A 245 23.92 9.11 -8.47
N ASP A 246 24.29 10.34 -8.80
CA ASP A 246 25.68 10.80 -8.68
C ASP A 246 26.15 10.85 -7.23
N VAL A 247 25.30 11.28 -6.31
CA VAL A 247 25.66 11.33 -4.91
C VAL A 247 25.77 9.94 -4.30
N ILE A 248 24.94 8.98 -4.72
CA ILE A 248 25.09 7.58 -4.33
C ILE A 248 26.45 7.06 -4.78
N ARG A 249 26.84 7.27 -6.05
CA ARG A 249 28.16 6.88 -6.58
C ARG A 249 29.33 7.45 -5.80
N LYS A 250 29.26 8.74 -5.45
CA LYS A 250 30.32 9.45 -4.72
C LYS A 250 30.45 9.02 -3.26
N THR A 251 29.41 8.38 -2.70
CA THR A 251 29.33 8.09 -1.26
C THR A 251 29.28 6.60 -0.92
N VAL A 252 29.55 5.70 -1.89
CA VAL A 252 29.56 4.24 -1.65
C VAL A 252 30.57 3.78 -0.59
N ASP A 253 31.67 4.52 -0.41
CA ASP A 253 32.65 4.21 0.64
C ASP A 253 32.24 4.76 2.01
N LYS A 254 31.37 5.77 2.04
CA LYS A 254 30.89 6.42 3.26
C LYS A 254 29.64 5.74 3.83
N PHE A 255 28.73 5.32 2.95
CA PHE A 255 27.46 4.67 3.31
C PHE A 255 27.37 3.30 2.65
N GLN A 256 26.75 2.35 3.36
CA GLN A 256 26.31 1.10 2.75
C GLN A 256 24.91 1.33 2.14
N TRP A 257 24.89 1.63 0.86
CA TRP A 257 23.64 1.71 0.11
C TRP A 257 23.07 0.30 -0.11
N VAL A 258 21.78 0.13 0.17
CA VAL A 258 21.07 -1.15 0.05
C VAL A 258 19.79 -0.93 -0.72
N PHE A 259 19.57 -1.74 -1.75
CA PHE A 259 18.34 -1.76 -2.53
C PHE A 259 17.61 -3.07 -2.32
N VAL A 260 16.28 -2.99 -2.12
CA VAL A 260 15.39 -4.14 -2.00
C VAL A 260 14.29 -4.03 -3.04
N GLY A 261 14.16 -5.06 -3.87
CA GLY A 261 13.14 -5.21 -4.90
C GLY A 261 13.50 -4.63 -6.26
N GLY A 262 14.14 -3.47 -6.34
CA GLY A 262 14.62 -2.89 -7.58
C GLY A 262 15.72 -1.87 -7.35
N PHE A 263 16.43 -1.51 -8.42
CA PHE A 263 17.48 -0.50 -8.42
C PHE A 263 17.59 0.19 -9.78
N PRO A 264 18.06 1.44 -9.86
CA PRO A 264 18.27 2.13 -11.12
C PRO A 264 19.44 1.50 -11.91
N LEU A 265 19.27 1.28 -13.22
CA LEU A 265 20.28 0.65 -14.08
C LEU A 265 21.62 1.38 -14.08
N THR A 266 21.57 2.68 -13.85
CA THR A 266 22.77 3.53 -13.72
C THR A 266 23.70 3.12 -12.59
N LEU A 267 23.25 2.33 -11.62
CA LEU A 267 24.04 1.84 -10.48
C LEU A 267 24.42 0.35 -10.59
N ARG A 268 24.12 -0.31 -11.71
CA ARG A 268 24.37 -1.75 -11.93
C ARG A 268 25.84 -2.13 -11.74
N ASP A 269 26.75 -1.31 -12.24
CA ASP A 269 28.20 -1.53 -12.11
C ASP A 269 28.66 -1.56 -10.65
N LEU A 270 28.10 -0.69 -9.80
CA LEU A 270 28.43 -0.67 -8.37
C LEU A 270 27.86 -1.89 -7.61
N ILE A 271 26.72 -2.41 -8.04
CA ILE A 271 26.16 -3.67 -7.51
C ILE A 271 27.05 -4.84 -7.92
N GLN A 272 27.46 -4.92 -9.19
CA GLN A 272 28.40 -5.96 -9.67
C GLN A 272 29.74 -5.94 -8.95
N GLN A 273 30.24 -4.74 -8.62
CA GLN A 273 31.45 -4.53 -7.82
C GLN A 273 31.23 -4.77 -6.31
N LYS A 274 30.02 -5.12 -5.87
CA LYS A 274 29.63 -5.31 -4.45
C LYS A 274 29.83 -4.05 -3.58
N LYS A 275 29.88 -2.86 -4.19
CA LYS A 275 29.92 -1.58 -3.48
C LYS A 275 28.53 -1.16 -2.98
N ILE A 276 27.49 -1.57 -3.69
CA ILE A 276 26.07 -1.43 -3.33
C ILE A 276 25.52 -2.83 -3.11
N GLU A 277 24.72 -3.00 -2.07
CA GLU A 277 24.05 -4.25 -1.74
C GLU A 277 22.66 -4.28 -2.39
N TYR A 278 22.30 -5.41 -3.02
CA TYR A 278 21.01 -5.62 -3.64
C TYR A 278 20.36 -6.91 -3.14
N HIS A 279 19.07 -6.83 -2.87
CA HIS A 279 18.23 -7.94 -2.47
C HIS A 279 16.99 -8.00 -3.35
N GLU A 280 16.61 -9.21 -3.72
CA GLU A 280 15.37 -9.46 -4.45
C GLU A 280 14.13 -9.06 -3.63
N TRP A 281 13.00 -8.96 -4.30
CA TRP A 281 11.72 -8.72 -3.65
C TRP A 281 11.28 -9.96 -2.87
N THR A 282 10.61 -9.76 -1.74
CA THR A 282 9.97 -10.83 -0.97
C THR A 282 8.44 -10.71 -1.02
N ASN A 283 7.73 -11.74 -0.57
CA ASN A 283 6.28 -11.64 -0.42
C ASN A 283 5.89 -10.66 0.69
N LEU A 284 4.62 -10.22 0.68
CA LEU A 284 4.15 -9.20 1.61
C LEU A 284 4.17 -9.68 3.08
N VAL A 285 3.87 -10.96 3.32
CA VAL A 285 3.78 -11.50 4.69
C VAL A 285 5.15 -11.45 5.38
N ASP A 286 6.20 -11.81 4.65
CA ASP A 286 7.57 -11.85 5.18
C ASP A 286 8.28 -10.49 5.12
N TYR A 287 7.70 -9.51 4.43
CA TYR A 287 8.33 -8.21 4.17
C TYR A 287 8.85 -7.51 5.43
N PRO A 288 8.12 -7.39 6.56
CA PRO A 288 8.64 -6.70 7.74
C PRO A 288 9.86 -7.38 8.34
N GLU A 289 9.86 -8.72 8.41
CA GLU A 289 11.00 -9.49 8.89
C GLU A 289 12.19 -9.37 7.95
N TYR A 290 11.92 -9.48 6.64
CA TYR A 290 12.93 -9.36 5.62
C TYR A 290 13.67 -8.02 5.68
N ILE A 291 12.94 -6.92 5.76
CA ILE A 291 13.51 -5.58 5.93
C ILE A 291 14.26 -5.46 7.26
N ASN A 292 13.72 -6.00 8.32
CA ASN A 292 14.38 -5.97 9.63
C ASN A 292 15.72 -6.74 9.63
N ARG A 293 15.86 -7.79 8.81
CA ARG A 293 17.13 -8.51 8.62
C ARG A 293 18.20 -7.71 7.86
N MET A 294 17.78 -6.71 7.05
CA MET A 294 18.74 -5.81 6.37
C MET A 294 19.48 -4.90 7.34
N ASN A 295 19.09 -4.86 8.61
CA ASN A 295 19.69 -4.04 9.66
C ASN A 295 19.80 -2.55 9.26
N PRO A 296 18.74 -1.91 8.78
CA PRO A 296 18.78 -0.54 8.30
C PRO A 296 19.15 0.43 9.42
N THR A 297 19.98 1.44 9.09
CA THR A 297 20.18 2.60 9.96
C THR A 297 19.22 3.72 9.57
N VAL A 298 19.03 3.94 8.27
CA VAL A 298 18.16 4.97 7.72
C VAL A 298 17.41 4.41 6.51
N PHE A 299 16.14 4.76 6.36
CA PHE A 299 15.43 4.62 5.09
C PHE A 299 15.48 5.90 4.28
N TYR A 300 15.40 5.78 2.96
CA TYR A 300 15.17 6.92 2.08
C TYR A 300 14.14 6.62 1.00
N ALA A 301 13.40 7.64 0.60
CA ALA A 301 12.29 7.53 -0.32
C ALA A 301 12.34 8.67 -1.35
N PRO A 302 13.14 8.52 -2.43
CA PRO A 302 13.20 9.49 -3.50
C PRO A 302 11.97 9.37 -4.40
N LEU A 303 11.53 10.50 -4.96
CA LEU A 303 10.50 10.59 -5.97
C LEU A 303 10.81 11.74 -6.91
N GLU A 304 10.62 11.55 -8.21
CA GLU A 304 10.62 12.63 -9.19
C GLU A 304 9.36 13.49 -9.03
N ASP A 305 9.45 14.81 -9.25
CA ASP A 305 8.32 15.72 -9.16
C ASP A 305 7.39 15.55 -10.38
N SER A 306 6.38 14.70 -10.22
CA SER A 306 5.35 14.44 -11.21
C SER A 306 3.97 14.28 -10.56
N ASN A 307 2.90 14.46 -11.34
CA ASN A 307 1.55 14.22 -10.85
C ASN A 307 1.37 12.78 -10.33
N PHE A 308 1.96 11.81 -11.03
CA PHE A 308 1.94 10.42 -10.63
C PHE A 308 2.55 10.21 -9.23
N ASN A 309 3.70 10.82 -8.97
CA ASN A 309 4.37 10.69 -7.68
C ASN A 309 3.72 11.52 -6.55
N LYS A 310 3.09 12.67 -6.89
CA LYS A 310 2.25 13.42 -5.94
C LYS A 310 1.02 12.64 -5.50
N ALA A 311 0.54 11.74 -6.36
CA ALA A 311 -0.59 10.86 -6.05
C ALA A 311 -0.20 9.65 -5.18
N LYS A 312 1.07 9.31 -5.06
CA LYS A 312 1.53 8.20 -4.23
C LYS A 312 1.20 8.40 -2.76
N SER A 313 1.01 7.30 -2.04
CA SER A 313 0.86 7.35 -0.58
C SER A 313 2.22 7.49 0.11
N ASP A 314 2.19 7.92 1.37
CA ASP A 314 3.37 8.03 2.24
C ASP A 314 3.80 6.69 2.86
N LEU A 315 3.46 5.57 2.23
CA LEU A 315 3.65 4.22 2.77
C LEU A 315 5.09 3.95 3.20
N LYS A 316 6.09 4.30 2.36
CA LYS A 316 7.51 4.13 2.71
C LYS A 316 7.91 4.85 4.00
N PHE A 317 7.33 6.03 4.24
CA PHE A 317 7.57 6.78 5.46
C PHE A 317 6.99 6.08 6.69
N ILE A 318 5.73 5.64 6.62
CA ILE A 318 5.07 5.00 7.75
C ILE A 318 5.61 3.58 8.02
N GLU A 319 6.08 2.85 7.01
CA GLU A 319 6.79 1.57 7.20
C GLU A 319 8.09 1.77 7.99
N GLY A 320 8.88 2.80 7.65
CA GLY A 320 10.04 3.16 8.43
C GLY A 320 9.69 3.53 9.88
N CYS A 321 8.66 4.34 10.07
CA CYS A 321 8.16 4.69 11.40
C CYS A 321 7.73 3.46 12.20
N ALA A 322 7.04 2.51 11.57
CA ALA A 322 6.58 1.27 12.21
C ALA A 322 7.74 0.40 12.70
N LEU A 323 8.84 0.36 11.97
CA LEU A 323 10.06 -0.36 12.36
C LEU A 323 11.02 0.48 13.23
N GLY A 324 10.66 1.74 13.55
CA GLY A 324 11.53 2.64 14.31
C GLY A 324 12.78 3.08 13.54
N ILE A 325 12.73 3.11 12.22
CA ILE A 325 13.83 3.50 11.35
C ILE A 325 13.62 4.93 10.88
N PRO A 326 14.53 5.88 11.20
CA PRO A 326 14.43 7.23 10.66
C PRO A 326 14.39 7.21 9.12
N THR A 327 13.40 7.89 8.55
CA THR A 327 13.16 7.88 7.11
C THR A 327 13.32 9.28 6.53
N ILE A 328 14.13 9.40 5.48
CA ILE A 328 14.37 10.64 4.74
C ILE A 328 13.61 10.55 3.42
N CYS A 329 12.67 11.47 3.20
CA CYS A 329 11.77 11.45 2.05
C CYS A 329 12.07 12.60 1.09
N GLN A 330 11.72 12.44 -0.19
CA GLN A 330 11.71 13.56 -1.14
C GLN A 330 10.78 14.67 -0.62
N ASP A 331 11.16 15.94 -0.79
CA ASP A 331 10.31 17.07 -0.43
C ASP A 331 9.18 17.25 -1.46
N LEU A 332 8.18 16.37 -1.37
CA LEU A 332 6.95 16.37 -2.15
C LEU A 332 5.74 16.34 -1.22
N CYS A 333 4.58 16.77 -1.74
CA CYS A 333 3.32 16.73 -0.99
C CYS A 333 2.94 15.31 -0.54
N THR A 334 3.37 14.27 -1.26
CA THR A 334 3.25 12.85 -0.89
C THR A 334 3.75 12.59 0.53
N TYR A 335 4.86 13.21 0.88
CA TYR A 335 5.51 13.08 2.19
C TYR A 335 5.34 14.32 3.06
N SER A 336 4.17 14.98 2.98
CA SER A 336 3.90 16.20 3.76
C SER A 336 4.14 16.03 5.27
N THR A 337 3.87 14.83 5.80
CA THR A 337 4.02 14.47 7.22
C THR A 337 5.40 13.94 7.59
N ALA A 338 6.31 13.71 6.62
CA ALA A 338 7.65 13.20 6.90
C ALA A 338 8.51 14.20 7.69
N PHE A 339 9.29 13.69 8.64
CA PHE A 339 10.10 14.50 9.55
C PHE A 339 11.39 15.02 8.92
N HIS A 340 11.95 14.26 8.01
CA HIS A 340 13.17 14.59 7.30
C HIS A 340 12.91 14.56 5.80
N LYS A 341 13.11 15.70 5.16
CA LYS A 341 12.88 15.87 3.73
C LYS A 341 14.13 16.35 3.05
N PHE A 342 14.37 15.92 1.81
CA PHE A 342 15.50 16.34 1.00
C PHE A 342 15.02 16.85 -0.37
N LYS A 343 15.77 17.78 -0.95
CA LYS A 343 15.52 18.33 -2.30
C LYS A 343 16.57 17.89 -3.30
N THR A 344 17.82 17.76 -2.85
CA THR A 344 18.97 17.42 -3.69
C THR A 344 19.74 16.25 -3.10
N GLY A 345 20.63 15.63 -3.90
CA GLY A 345 21.50 14.57 -3.41
C GLY A 345 22.41 15.01 -2.23
N ASP A 346 22.95 16.22 -2.27
CA ASP A 346 23.78 16.75 -1.17
C ASP A 346 22.96 16.98 0.10
N ASP A 347 21.70 17.44 -0.04
CA ASP A 347 20.81 17.56 1.11
C ASP A 347 20.47 16.19 1.69
N LEU A 348 20.28 15.16 0.86
CA LEU A 348 20.09 13.77 1.32
C LEU A 348 21.29 13.30 2.14
N VAL A 349 22.53 13.51 1.65
CA VAL A 349 23.75 13.16 2.39
C VAL A 349 23.81 13.88 3.72
N SER A 350 23.57 15.19 3.73
CA SER A 350 23.57 16.01 4.97
C SER A 350 22.54 15.50 6.00
N LYS A 351 21.35 15.05 5.55
CA LYS A 351 20.34 14.46 6.43
C LYS A 351 20.75 13.08 6.97
N ILE A 352 21.39 12.24 6.14
CA ILE A 352 21.92 10.95 6.60
C ILE A 352 22.96 11.21 7.70
N GLU A 353 23.91 12.11 7.47
CA GLU A 353 24.94 12.48 8.45
C GLU A 353 24.35 13.05 9.73
N TYR A 354 23.38 13.97 9.61
CA TYR A 354 22.69 14.53 10.76
C TYR A 354 22.06 13.44 11.64
N LEU A 355 21.44 12.41 11.04
CA LEU A 355 20.81 11.32 11.74
C LEU A 355 21.81 10.32 12.33
N THR A 356 22.97 10.12 11.68
CA THR A 356 23.87 9.01 12.02
C THR A 356 25.08 9.43 12.85
N ASN A 357 25.40 10.72 12.93
CA ASN A 357 26.58 11.21 13.66
C ASN A 357 26.36 11.32 15.18
N ASP A 358 25.12 11.37 15.65
CA ASP A 358 24.80 11.56 17.07
C ASP A 358 23.76 10.54 17.53
N TYR A 359 24.16 9.65 18.42
CA TYR A 359 23.29 8.60 18.96
C TYR A 359 22.09 9.13 19.72
N LYS A 360 22.22 10.25 20.45
CA LYS A 360 21.10 10.85 21.20
C LYS A 360 20.05 11.40 20.23
N LYS A 361 20.50 12.06 19.15
CA LYS A 361 19.60 12.53 18.08
C LYS A 361 18.92 11.36 17.39
N TYR A 362 19.68 10.34 17.01
CA TYR A 362 19.15 9.13 16.38
C TYR A 362 18.03 8.49 17.21
N THR A 363 18.26 8.25 18.50
CA THR A 363 17.27 7.65 19.39
C THR A 363 16.05 8.52 19.62
N LYS A 364 16.21 9.85 19.60
CA LYS A 364 15.08 10.80 19.62
C LYS A 364 14.20 10.65 18.39
N GLU A 365 14.79 10.53 17.20
CA GLU A 365 14.04 10.34 15.95
C GLU A 365 13.37 8.96 15.88
N VAL A 366 14.02 7.91 16.37
CA VAL A 366 13.38 6.59 16.53
C VAL A 366 12.12 6.68 17.40
N LYS A 367 12.22 7.36 18.55
CA LYS A 367 11.06 7.58 19.42
C LYS A 367 9.98 8.38 18.75
N ARG A 368 10.35 9.48 18.07
CA ARG A 368 9.40 10.32 17.33
C ARG A 368 8.66 9.53 16.24
N ALA A 369 9.37 8.68 15.51
CA ALA A 369 8.79 7.81 14.49
C ALA A 369 7.76 6.85 15.10
N ARG A 370 8.10 6.22 16.22
CA ARG A 370 7.19 5.31 16.93
C ARG A 370 5.98 6.01 17.55
N ASP A 371 6.16 7.22 18.09
CA ASP A 371 5.05 8.02 18.62
C ASP A 371 4.08 8.43 17.51
N TYR A 372 4.58 8.72 16.30
CA TYR A 372 3.75 9.04 15.14
C TYR A 372 2.83 7.86 14.74
N MET A 373 3.31 6.63 14.91
CA MET A 373 2.54 5.43 14.58
C MET A 373 1.26 5.27 15.40
N LYS A 374 1.10 5.93 16.55
CA LYS A 374 -0.16 5.98 17.32
C LYS A 374 -1.32 6.52 16.48
N SER A 375 -1.03 7.39 15.50
CA SER A 375 -2.03 7.91 14.56
C SER A 375 -2.13 7.10 13.26
N ARG A 376 -1.26 6.10 13.04
CA ARG A 376 -1.14 5.39 11.77
C ARG A 376 -1.28 3.86 11.89
N TRP A 377 -1.46 3.32 13.10
CA TRP A 377 -1.86 1.92 13.27
C TRP A 377 -3.30 1.71 12.81
N MET A 378 -3.54 0.65 12.06
CA MET A 378 -4.86 0.36 11.50
C MET A 378 -5.88 0.03 12.60
N GLU A 379 -5.46 -0.70 13.64
CA GLU A 379 -6.27 -1.06 14.80
C GLU A 379 -6.74 0.17 15.59
N ASP A 380 -5.87 1.17 15.74
CA ASP A 380 -6.20 2.42 16.45
C ASP A 380 -7.13 3.33 15.61
N ASN A 381 -7.21 3.08 14.31
CA ASN A 381 -8.03 3.80 13.34
C ASN A 381 -9.17 2.96 12.74
N ILE A 382 -9.53 1.85 13.37
CA ILE A 382 -10.51 0.90 12.86
C ILE A 382 -11.90 1.53 12.61
N ASN A 383 -12.28 2.50 13.43
CA ASN A 383 -13.54 3.22 13.30
C ASN A 383 -13.62 4.01 11.99
N PHE A 384 -12.49 4.39 11.41
CA PHE A 384 -12.41 5.02 10.11
C PHE A 384 -13.01 4.13 9.02
N TYR A 385 -12.60 2.88 9.00
CA TYR A 385 -13.14 1.90 8.06
C TYR A 385 -14.58 1.49 8.40
N THR A 386 -14.91 1.38 9.71
CA THR A 386 -16.29 1.11 10.14
C THR A 386 -17.26 2.15 9.59
N GLU A 387 -16.91 3.43 9.68
CA GLU A 387 -17.72 4.53 9.14
C GLU A 387 -17.85 4.47 7.62
N LEU A 388 -16.78 4.06 6.91
CA LEU A 388 -16.78 3.89 5.47
C LEU A 388 -17.81 2.84 5.03
N TYR A 389 -17.98 1.75 5.78
CA TYR A 389 -18.96 0.71 5.47
C TYR A 389 -20.37 1.00 5.97
N SER A 390 -20.51 1.83 7.01
CA SER A 390 -21.80 2.06 7.69
C SER A 390 -22.59 3.24 7.13
N PHE A 391 -21.89 4.32 6.68
CA PHE A 391 -22.56 5.58 6.36
C PHE A 391 -22.28 6.03 4.93
N PRO A 392 -23.28 6.68 4.25
CA PRO A 392 -23.07 7.27 2.94
C PRO A 392 -22.08 8.45 2.98
N TYR A 393 -21.62 8.89 1.82
CA TYR A 393 -20.80 10.08 1.68
C TYR A 393 -21.53 11.32 2.24
N GLY A 394 -20.80 12.17 2.98
CA GLY A 394 -21.36 13.39 3.56
C GLY A 394 -22.27 13.20 4.78
N ASP A 395 -22.52 11.97 5.22
CA ASP A 395 -23.31 11.74 6.45
C ASP A 395 -22.59 12.35 7.67
N PRO A 396 -23.26 13.20 8.48
CA PRO A 396 -22.66 13.81 9.68
C PRO A 396 -22.12 12.79 10.70
N LYS A 397 -22.62 11.56 10.68
CA LYS A 397 -22.14 10.46 11.54
C LYS A 397 -20.77 9.95 11.15
N ARG A 398 -20.31 10.18 9.93
CA ARG A 398 -18.94 9.85 9.45
C ARG A 398 -17.89 10.82 10.00
N LYS A 399 -17.74 10.89 11.33
CA LYS A 399 -16.93 11.90 12.01
C LYS A 399 -15.45 11.89 11.64
N ASN A 400 -14.87 10.70 11.55
CA ASN A 400 -13.43 10.56 11.26
C ASN A 400 -13.11 10.87 9.80
N LEU A 401 -13.92 10.39 8.87
CA LEU A 401 -13.76 10.65 7.44
C LEU A 401 -14.03 12.11 7.10
N ASN A 402 -15.05 12.74 7.72
CA ASN A 402 -15.38 14.14 7.49
C ASN A 402 -14.27 15.09 7.98
N ARG A 403 -13.56 14.74 9.06
CA ARG A 403 -12.40 15.51 9.53
C ARG A 403 -11.28 15.54 8.50
N LEU A 404 -11.01 14.42 7.83
CA LEU A 404 -9.97 14.34 6.80
C LEU A 404 -10.34 15.11 5.53
N ASN A 405 -11.62 15.11 5.16
CA ASN A 405 -12.12 15.90 4.02
C ASN A 405 -12.05 17.41 4.28
N GLY A 406 -12.08 17.84 5.55
CA GLY A 406 -11.96 19.23 5.98
C GLY A 406 -10.52 19.70 6.24
N ILE A 407 -9.52 18.84 6.12
CA ILE A 407 -8.11 19.22 6.22
C ILE A 407 -7.69 19.80 4.88
N SER A 408 -7.76 21.11 4.77
CA SER A 408 -7.21 21.94 3.69
C SER A 408 -5.68 21.91 3.71
#